data_c627f570ba8960c6f009fec6b19944b5
#
_entry.id   c627f570ba8960c6f009fec6b19944b5
#
_cell.length_a   1.000
_cell.length_b   1.000
_cell.length_c   1.000
_cell.angle_alpha   90.00
_cell.angle_beta   90.00
_cell.angle_gamma   90.00
#
_symmetry.space_group_name_H-M   'P 1'
#
loop_
_entity.id
_entity.type
_entity.pdbx_description
1 polymer ?
#
loop_
_entity_poly.entity_id
_entity_poly.type
_entity_poly.pdbx_seq_one_letter_code
_entity_poly.pdbx_strand_id
1 'polypeptide(L)' 'MSTEVEKFADCLIEWIVSKCDMEFDRQTEFNIVRMIVDCVEFYEKESKRE' A
#
# COMPACT_ATOMS: atom_id res chain seq x y z
N MET A 1 6.07 7.32 10.09
CA MET A 1 5.28 6.73 9.02
C MET A 1 4.17 7.65 8.60
N SER A 2 3.94 7.78 7.32
CA SER A 2 3.02 8.78 6.80
C SER A 2 1.59 8.24 6.74
N THR A 3 0.67 8.97 7.36
CA THR A 3 -0.74 8.64 7.28
C THR A 3 -1.23 8.69 5.84
N GLU A 4 -0.60 9.55 5.04
CA GLU A 4 -0.95 9.68 3.63
C GLU A 4 -0.63 8.41 2.85
N VAL A 5 0.49 7.77 3.18
CA VAL A 5 0.85 6.52 2.52
C VAL A 5 -0.16 5.44 2.84
N GLU A 6 -0.61 5.41 4.09
CA GLU A 6 -1.61 4.42 4.48
C GLU A 6 -2.93 4.66 3.77
N LYS A 7 -3.33 5.92 3.65
CA LYS A 7 -4.55 6.25 2.91
C LYS A 7 -4.42 5.88 1.45
N PHE A 8 -3.27 6.12 0.87
CA PHE A 8 -3.03 5.74 -0.52
C PHE A 8 -3.13 4.24 -0.68
N ALA A 9 -2.56 3.48 0.26
CA ALA A 9 -2.62 2.03 0.18
C ALA A 9 -4.06 1.52 0.27
N ASP A 10 -4.84 2.10 1.18
CA ASP A 10 -6.24 1.72 1.31
C ASP A 10 -7.01 2.01 0.02
N CYS A 11 -6.77 3.17 -0.55
CA CYS A 11 -7.42 3.56 -1.79
C CYS A 11 -7.06 2.61 -2.92
N LEU A 12 -5.78 2.23 -2.97
CA LEU A 12 -5.31 1.31 -3.99
C LEU A 12 -5.97 -0.05 -3.86
N ILE A 13 -6.13 -0.53 -2.63
CA ILE A 13 -6.78 -1.80 -2.39
C ILE A 13 -8.24 -1.75 -2.84
N GLU A 14 -8.93 -0.68 -2.51
CA GLU A 14 -10.33 -0.52 -2.94
C GLU A 14 -10.42 -0.48 -4.46
N TRP A 15 -9.46 0.17 -5.09
CA TRP A 15 -9.44 0.25 -6.54
C TRP A 15 -9.27 -1.14 -7.15
N ILE A 16 -8.36 -1.94 -6.59
CA ILE A 16 -8.11 -3.29 -7.09
C ILE A 16 -9.34 -4.16 -6.92
N VAL A 17 -9.97 -4.08 -5.75
CA VAL A 17 -11.18 -4.84 -5.47
C VAL A 17 -12.26 -4.50 -6.48
N SER A 18 -12.42 -3.21 -6.75
CA SER A 18 -13.45 -2.75 -7.67
C SER A 18 -13.18 -3.20 -9.10
N LYS A 19 -11.92 -3.12 -9.53
CA LYS A 19 -11.57 -3.43 -10.92
C LYS A 19 -11.50 -4.92 -11.19
N CYS A 20 -11.03 -5.68 -10.21
CA CYS A 20 -10.80 -7.11 -10.40
C CYS A 20 -11.90 -7.97 -9.81
N ASP A 21 -12.91 -7.35 -9.22
CA ASP A 21 -14.01 -8.05 -8.58
C ASP A 21 -13.48 -9.08 -7.58
N MET A 22 -12.47 -8.68 -6.83
CA MET A 22 -11.85 -9.54 -5.83
C MET A 22 -12.15 -9.02 -4.44
N GLU A 23 -12.13 -9.92 -3.49
CA GLU A 23 -12.25 -9.56 -2.09
C GLU A 23 -11.04 -10.07 -1.34
N PHE A 24 -10.55 -9.24 -0.43
CA PHE A 24 -9.45 -9.64 0.44
C PHE A 24 -9.97 -9.75 1.87
N ASP A 25 -9.48 -10.77 2.58
CA ASP A 25 -9.78 -10.85 4.00
C ASP A 25 -8.90 -9.84 4.74
N ARG A 26 -9.15 -9.69 6.03
CA ARG A 26 -8.46 -8.68 6.82
C ARG A 26 -6.96 -8.90 6.85
N GLN A 27 -6.56 -10.16 6.95
CA GLN A 27 -5.15 -10.49 7.02
C GLN A 27 -4.45 -10.10 5.72
N THR A 28 -5.08 -10.41 4.61
CA THR A 28 -4.51 -10.09 3.30
C THR A 28 -4.43 -8.59 3.11
N GLU A 29 -5.48 -7.87 3.48
CA GLU A 29 -5.47 -6.41 3.38
C GLU A 29 -4.32 -5.82 4.18
N PHE A 30 -4.15 -6.29 5.40
CA PHE A 30 -3.11 -5.79 6.26
C PHE A 30 -1.73 -6.03 5.64
N ASN A 31 -1.54 -7.22 5.09
CA ASN A 31 -0.26 -7.55 4.47
C ASN A 31 0.02 -6.66 3.26
N ILE A 32 -1.01 -6.40 2.45
CA ILE A 32 -0.84 -5.56 1.27
C ILE A 32 -0.50 -4.13 1.69
N VAL A 33 -1.18 -3.60 2.68
CA VAL A 33 -0.90 -2.26 3.17
C VAL A 33 0.55 -2.17 3.65
N ARG A 34 1.00 -3.17 4.41
CA ARG A 34 2.37 -3.19 4.88
C ARG A 34 3.36 -3.24 3.74
N MET A 35 3.07 -4.02 2.73
CA MET A 35 3.96 -4.12 1.59
C MET A 35 4.06 -2.80 0.83
N ILE A 36 2.94 -2.12 0.68
CA ILE A 36 2.94 -0.84 -0.01
C ILE A 36 3.72 0.20 0.78
N VAL A 37 3.52 0.24 2.09
CA VAL A 37 4.23 1.18 2.94
C VAL A 37 5.73 0.92 2.87
N ASP A 38 6.13 -0.34 2.97
CA ASP A 38 7.53 -0.70 2.87
C ASP A 38 8.13 -0.30 1.54
N CYS A 39 7.36 -0.49 0.48
CA CYS A 39 7.82 -0.14 -0.86
C CYS A 39 8.07 1.36 -1.00
N VAL A 40 7.14 2.15 -0.47
CA VAL A 40 7.26 3.60 -0.55
C VAL A 40 8.46 4.07 0.27
N GLU A 41 8.64 3.51 1.46
CA GLU A 41 9.76 3.88 2.30
C GLU A 41 11.08 3.51 1.64
N PHE A 42 11.13 2.35 1.02
CA PHE A 42 12.33 1.94 0.31
C PHE A 42 12.64 2.89 -0.84
N TYR A 43 11.61 3.27 -1.58
CA TYR A 43 11.77 4.18 -2.70
C TYR A 43 12.31 5.54 -2.22
N GLU A 44 11.73 6.05 -1.14
CA GLU A 44 12.18 7.34 -0.61
C GLU A 44 13.62 7.29 -0.16
N LYS A 45 14.00 6.18 0.47
CA LYS A 45 15.35 6.01 0.93
C LYS A 45 16.35 6.02 -0.23
N GLU A 46 16.01 5.30 -1.29
CA GLU A 46 16.89 5.25 -2.46
C GLU A 46 16.93 6.58 -3.16
N SER A 47 15.83 7.29 -3.16
CA SER A 47 15.74 8.59 -3.82
C SER A 47 16.63 9.62 -3.14
N LYS A 48 16.82 9.51 -1.83
CA LYS A 48 17.65 10.45 -1.09
C LYS A 48 19.12 10.09 -1.10
N ARG A 49 19.47 9.03 -1.76
CA ARG A 49 20.77 8.46 -1.62
C ARG A 49 21.83 9.14 -2.45
N GLU A 50 21.49 10.05 -3.26
CA GLU A 50 22.47 10.69 -4.14
C GLU A 50 23.62 11.30 -3.44
#